data_3a4ebc729cb1807fb5911667d1509fd8
#
_entry.id   3a4ebc729cb1807fb5911667d1509fd8
#
_cell.length_a   1.000
_cell.length_b   1.000
_cell.length_c   1.000
_cell.angle_alpha   90.00
_cell.angle_beta   90.00
_cell.angle_gamma   90.00
#
_symmetry.space_group_name_H-M   'P 1'
#
loop_
_entity.id
_entity.type
_entity.pdbx_description
1 polymer ?
#
loop_
_entity_poly.entity_id
_entity_poly.type
_entity_poly.pdbx_seq_one_letter_code
_entity_poly.pdbx_strand_id
1 'polypeptide(L)'
;TNSSAAEICVCPKPEDDNKYYIFYNTETCSALRYSVVDMSLNGGLGNVTNLNTVIDNASFGEGIEVIRIPGTCEYWLVGYQCGTGFKRFRIDGGGITTGTIIQNYATPTGYDGRGELDFHRNKIGCAFAFSNTVFVADFDAIAGTIANPTTISNVAFNNAPYGLEFSSDASKMYFSLWYSGFVTNDVYQYDFATQTYTGYNAPGSS
;
A
#
# COMPACT_ATOMS: atom_id res chain seq x y z
N THR A 1 8.00 9.14 -18.57
CA THR A 1 7.02 9.97 -17.82
C THR A 1 6.86 9.36 -16.45
N ASN A 2 7.33 10.06 -15.42
CA ASN A 2 7.26 9.59 -14.05
C ASN A 2 5.78 9.56 -13.61
N SER A 3 5.38 8.51 -12.89
CA SER A 3 4.10 8.51 -12.19
C SER A 3 4.14 9.55 -11.08
N SER A 4 3.09 10.34 -10.95
CA SER A 4 2.94 11.34 -9.87
C SER A 4 2.19 10.79 -8.66
N ALA A 5 1.86 9.51 -8.65
CA ALA A 5 0.93 8.89 -7.71
C ALA A 5 1.56 7.83 -6.81
N ALA A 6 2.89 7.83 -6.67
CA ALA A 6 3.56 6.95 -5.71
C ALA A 6 3.17 7.32 -4.27
N GLU A 7 2.75 6.34 -3.49
CA GLU A 7 2.47 6.53 -2.07
C GLU A 7 3.73 6.93 -1.29
N ILE A 8 3.51 7.64 -0.21
CA ILE A 8 4.54 8.01 0.77
C ILE A 8 4.07 7.55 2.14
N CYS A 9 4.85 6.68 2.78
CA CYS A 9 4.60 6.25 4.15
C CYS A 9 5.64 6.83 5.09
N VAL A 10 5.22 7.14 6.31
CA VAL A 10 6.09 7.72 7.34
C VAL A 10 5.91 6.95 8.63
N CYS A 11 7.02 6.63 9.30
CA CYS A 11 6.98 6.15 10.69
C CYS A 11 8.11 6.75 11.52
N PRO A 12 7.94 6.84 12.86
CA PRO A 12 9.04 7.12 13.75
C PRO A 12 10.18 6.11 13.56
N LYS A 13 11.41 6.59 13.66
CA LYS A 13 12.56 5.68 13.67
C LYS A 13 12.61 5.00 15.05
N PRO A 14 12.55 3.66 15.16
CA PRO A 14 12.67 2.99 16.44
C PRO A 14 13.93 3.44 17.20
N GLU A 15 13.79 3.61 18.52
CA GLU A 15 14.85 4.05 19.44
C GLU A 15 15.39 5.47 19.21
N ASP A 16 14.73 6.30 18.38
CA ASP A 16 15.12 7.71 18.17
C ASP A 16 13.88 8.59 17.94
N ASP A 17 13.36 9.16 19.03
CA ASP A 17 12.11 9.93 19.03
C ASP A 17 12.15 11.23 18.19
N ASN A 18 13.34 11.65 17.78
CA ASN A 18 13.49 12.85 16.94
C ASN A 18 13.56 12.53 15.45
N LYS A 19 13.62 11.27 15.08
CA LYS A 19 13.79 10.88 13.69
C LYS A 19 12.61 10.11 13.12
N TYR A 20 12.40 10.31 11.81
CA TYR A 20 11.36 9.65 11.04
C TYR A 20 11.95 9.07 9.77
N TYR A 21 11.50 7.86 9.42
CA TYR A 21 11.67 7.31 8.09
C TYR A 21 10.54 7.80 7.18
N ILE A 22 10.88 8.18 5.97
CA ILE A 22 9.94 8.47 4.88
C ILE A 22 10.24 7.45 3.78
N PHE A 23 9.27 6.58 3.49
CA PHE A 23 9.38 5.54 2.46
C PHE A 23 8.67 5.99 1.19
N TYR A 24 9.23 5.65 0.06
CA TYR A 24 8.69 5.99 -1.25
C TYR A 24 9.36 5.19 -2.36
N ASN A 25 8.71 5.16 -3.52
CA ASN A 25 9.33 4.86 -4.80
C ASN A 25 9.26 6.09 -5.71
N THR A 26 10.05 6.13 -6.76
CA THR A 26 10.14 7.31 -7.65
C THR A 26 9.20 7.22 -8.84
N GLU A 27 8.71 6.04 -9.13
CA GLU A 27 7.78 5.74 -10.22
C GLU A 27 7.23 4.31 -10.04
N THR A 28 6.17 3.99 -10.77
CA THR A 28 5.60 2.64 -10.78
C THR A 28 6.67 1.60 -11.14
N CYS A 29 6.72 0.52 -10.38
CA CYS A 29 7.66 -0.58 -10.58
C CYS A 29 9.14 -0.13 -10.57
N SER A 30 9.49 0.70 -9.59
CA SER A 30 10.86 1.16 -9.34
C SER A 30 11.40 0.67 -7.99
N ALA A 31 12.67 0.97 -7.71
CA ALA A 31 13.30 0.61 -6.45
C ALA A 31 12.61 1.27 -5.25
N LEU A 32 12.43 0.49 -4.19
CA LEU A 32 11.94 0.99 -2.91
C LEU A 32 13.04 1.77 -2.18
N ARG A 33 12.70 2.94 -1.67
CA ARG A 33 13.65 3.88 -1.09
C ARG A 33 13.15 4.47 0.22
N TYR A 34 14.08 5.06 0.97
CA TYR A 34 13.75 5.87 2.12
C TYR A 34 14.63 7.11 2.25
N SER A 35 14.13 8.07 2.99
CA SER A 35 14.88 9.21 3.54
C SER A 35 14.68 9.27 5.05
N VAL A 36 15.58 9.96 5.76
CA VAL A 36 15.47 10.19 7.21
C VAL A 36 15.35 11.68 7.44
N VAL A 37 14.33 12.08 8.21
CA VAL A 37 14.19 13.43 8.75
C VAL A 37 14.55 13.44 10.23
N ASP A 38 15.38 14.40 10.65
CA ASP A 38 15.71 14.64 12.05
C ASP A 38 15.04 15.95 12.50
N MET A 39 14.05 15.82 13.37
CA MET A 39 13.24 16.94 13.88
C MET A 39 13.97 17.77 14.94
N SER A 40 15.10 17.32 15.48
CA SER A 40 15.93 18.10 16.41
C SER A 40 16.70 19.23 15.72
N LEU A 41 16.80 19.17 14.41
CA LEU A 41 17.54 20.13 13.61
C LEU A 41 16.68 21.37 13.25
N ASN A 42 17.37 22.40 12.79
CA ASN A 42 16.75 23.61 12.24
C ASN A 42 15.73 24.28 13.20
N GLY A 43 16.02 24.28 14.50
CA GLY A 43 15.15 24.89 15.53
C GLY A 43 13.82 24.15 15.75
N GLY A 44 13.78 22.85 15.46
CA GLY A 44 12.56 22.03 15.57
C GLY A 44 11.74 21.92 14.27
N LEU A 45 12.19 22.57 13.19
CA LEU A 45 11.54 22.47 11.88
C LEU A 45 11.95 21.21 11.09
N GLY A 46 12.98 20.52 11.59
CA GLY A 46 13.51 19.31 10.98
C GLY A 46 14.43 19.57 9.79
N ASN A 47 15.21 18.57 9.47
CA ASN A 47 16.00 18.53 8.24
C ASN A 47 16.20 17.08 7.78
N VAL A 48 16.37 16.89 6.48
CA VAL A 48 16.69 15.58 5.90
C VAL A 48 18.16 15.28 6.14
N THR A 49 18.45 14.21 6.88
CA THR A 49 19.83 13.80 7.22
C THR A 49 20.32 12.62 6.37
N ASN A 50 19.41 11.84 5.82
CA ASN A 50 19.70 10.78 4.87
C ASN A 50 18.69 10.90 3.72
N LEU A 51 19.17 10.92 2.49
CA LEU A 51 18.35 11.18 1.32
C LEU A 51 18.44 10.01 0.34
N ASN A 52 17.27 9.51 -0.08
CA ASN A 52 17.12 8.66 -1.27
C ASN A 52 17.91 7.34 -1.20
N THR A 53 17.98 6.74 -0.01
CA THR A 53 18.66 5.45 0.19
C THR A 53 17.80 4.30 -0.32
N VAL A 54 18.41 3.41 -1.09
CA VAL A 54 17.74 2.21 -1.61
C VAL A 54 17.60 1.17 -0.51
N ILE A 55 16.38 0.67 -0.30
CA ILE A 55 16.07 -0.48 0.55
C ILE A 55 16.20 -1.76 -0.28
N ASP A 56 15.59 -1.73 -1.46
CA ASP A 56 15.54 -2.88 -2.36
C ASP A 56 15.50 -2.40 -3.82
N ASN A 57 16.33 -2.99 -4.67
CA ASN A 57 16.41 -2.67 -6.09
C ASN A 57 15.38 -3.40 -6.96
N ALA A 58 14.54 -4.26 -6.36
CA ALA A 58 13.44 -4.87 -7.07
C ALA A 58 12.40 -3.82 -7.49
N SER A 59 11.58 -4.16 -8.46
CA SER A 59 10.54 -3.27 -8.98
C SER A 59 9.32 -3.31 -8.05
N PHE A 60 9.07 -2.24 -7.28
CA PHE A 60 7.90 -2.10 -6.42
C PHE A 60 6.82 -1.25 -7.08
N GLY A 61 5.56 -1.65 -6.84
CA GLY A 61 4.38 -0.88 -7.22
C GLY A 61 4.26 0.43 -6.47
N GLU A 62 3.24 1.21 -6.80
CA GLU A 62 2.96 2.51 -6.16
C GLU A 62 2.53 2.33 -4.71
N GLY A 63 1.72 1.30 -4.41
CA GLY A 63 1.19 1.03 -3.07
C GLY A 63 2.25 0.45 -2.12
N ILE A 64 2.46 1.15 -1.01
CA ILE A 64 3.30 0.74 0.12
C ILE A 64 2.62 1.12 1.43
N GLU A 65 2.80 0.33 2.48
CA GLU A 65 2.17 0.58 3.77
C GLU A 65 3.11 0.32 4.94
N VAL A 66 3.04 1.15 5.98
CA VAL A 66 3.77 0.97 7.24
C VAL A 66 2.81 0.53 8.33
N ILE A 67 2.98 -0.69 8.80
CA ILE A 67 2.11 -1.34 9.78
C ILE A 67 2.83 -1.47 11.12
N ARG A 68 2.30 -0.87 12.18
CA ARG A 68 2.88 -1.02 13.52
C ARG A 68 2.75 -2.46 14.03
N ILE A 69 3.82 -3.00 14.59
CA ILE A 69 3.80 -4.30 15.27
C ILE A 69 3.20 -4.10 16.67
N PRO A 70 2.05 -4.71 16.99
CA PRO A 70 1.38 -4.52 18.26
C PRO A 70 2.27 -4.82 19.46
N GLY A 71 2.23 -3.95 20.46
CA GLY A 71 3.03 -4.10 21.69
C GLY A 71 4.50 -3.69 21.58
N THR A 72 4.93 -3.17 20.45
CA THR A 72 6.32 -2.74 20.20
C THR A 72 6.40 -1.31 19.67
N CYS A 73 7.63 -0.80 19.50
CA CYS A 73 7.92 0.43 18.74
C CYS A 73 8.48 0.09 17.34
N GLU A 74 8.21 -1.09 16.84
CA GLU A 74 8.68 -1.57 15.56
C GLU A 74 7.56 -1.62 14.53
N TYR A 75 7.94 -1.74 13.25
CA TYR A 75 7.00 -1.69 12.13
C TYR A 75 7.33 -2.72 11.07
N TRP A 76 6.32 -3.11 10.31
CA TRP A 76 6.47 -3.72 8.99
C TRP A 76 6.30 -2.63 7.93
N LEU A 77 7.21 -2.56 6.97
CA LEU A 77 6.99 -1.93 5.68
C LEU A 77 6.56 -3.03 4.71
N VAL A 78 5.40 -2.90 4.12
CA VAL A 78 4.87 -3.85 3.13
C VAL A 78 4.71 -3.14 1.79
N GLY A 79 5.06 -3.80 0.71
CA GLY A 79 4.86 -3.31 -0.65
C GLY A 79 4.66 -4.46 -1.63
N TYR A 80 4.03 -4.17 -2.77
CA TYR A 80 3.88 -5.13 -3.85
C TYR A 80 5.10 -5.09 -4.77
N GLN A 81 5.84 -6.20 -4.86
CA GLN A 81 6.90 -6.38 -5.84
C GLN A 81 6.28 -6.80 -7.16
N CYS A 82 6.36 -5.94 -8.18
CA CYS A 82 5.73 -6.13 -9.49
C CYS A 82 6.04 -7.50 -10.09
N GLY A 83 4.99 -8.22 -10.49
CA GLY A 83 5.09 -9.55 -11.08
C GLY A 83 5.49 -10.68 -10.13
N THR A 84 5.67 -10.40 -8.83
CA THR A 84 6.13 -11.40 -7.85
C THR A 84 5.13 -11.59 -6.71
N GLY A 85 4.78 -10.50 -6.00
CA GLY A 85 3.89 -10.59 -4.85
C GLY A 85 4.23 -9.59 -3.75
N PHE A 86 3.65 -9.80 -2.59
CA PHE A 86 3.84 -8.90 -1.45
C PHE A 86 5.12 -9.23 -0.69
N LYS A 87 5.90 -8.20 -0.41
CA LYS A 87 7.17 -8.27 0.30
C LYS A 87 7.12 -7.39 1.53
N ARG A 88 7.63 -7.88 2.66
CA ARG A 88 7.74 -7.11 3.89
C ARG A 88 9.18 -6.89 4.28
N PHE A 89 9.42 -5.81 5.03
CA PHE A 89 10.68 -5.47 5.70
C PHE A 89 10.35 -5.14 7.15
N ARG A 90 11.17 -5.60 8.10
CA ARG A 90 11.03 -5.17 9.50
C ARG A 90 11.84 -3.89 9.71
N ILE A 91 11.25 -2.97 10.46
CA ILE A 91 11.87 -1.72 10.89
C ILE A 91 11.98 -1.80 12.40
N ASP A 92 13.19 -1.91 12.91
CA ASP A 92 13.50 -2.02 14.34
C ASP A 92 14.65 -1.09 14.74
N GLY A 93 15.15 -1.17 15.99
CA GLY A 93 16.27 -0.38 16.47
C GLY A 93 17.57 -0.57 15.69
N GLY A 94 17.75 -1.71 15.05
CA GLY A 94 18.88 -2.00 14.15
C GLY A 94 18.74 -1.40 12.76
N GLY A 95 17.56 -0.90 12.39
CA GLY A 95 17.25 -0.30 11.11
C GLY A 95 16.22 -1.09 10.28
N ILE A 96 16.43 -1.17 8.96
CA ILE A 96 15.53 -1.84 8.03
C ILE A 96 16.15 -3.16 7.61
N THR A 97 15.45 -4.27 7.84
CA THR A 97 15.96 -5.62 7.53
C THR A 97 15.87 -5.94 6.03
N THR A 98 16.49 -7.04 5.63
CA THR A 98 16.29 -7.60 4.29
C THR A 98 14.85 -8.06 4.09
N GLY A 99 14.28 -7.77 2.93
CA GLY A 99 12.89 -8.07 2.60
C GLY A 99 12.61 -9.56 2.40
N THR A 100 11.41 -9.99 2.77
CA THR A 100 10.92 -11.37 2.62
C THR A 100 9.58 -11.37 1.88
N ILE A 101 9.43 -12.20 0.85
CA ILE A 101 8.13 -12.44 0.20
C ILE A 101 7.21 -13.15 1.19
N ILE A 102 6.06 -12.59 1.43
CA ILE A 102 5.04 -13.11 2.36
C ILE A 102 3.79 -13.64 1.65
N GLN A 103 3.61 -13.28 0.39
CA GLN A 103 2.54 -13.77 -0.46
C GLN A 103 2.98 -13.69 -1.92
N ASN A 104 3.04 -14.82 -2.61
CA ASN A 104 3.18 -14.83 -4.06
C ASN A 104 1.85 -14.39 -4.70
N TYR A 105 1.90 -13.41 -5.54
CA TYR A 105 0.74 -12.89 -6.26
C TYR A 105 1.18 -12.28 -7.59
N ALA A 106 0.77 -12.91 -8.67
CA ALA A 106 0.95 -12.35 -10.00
C ALA A 106 -0.38 -11.78 -10.48
N THR A 107 -0.39 -10.52 -10.89
CA THR A 107 -1.58 -9.92 -11.49
C THR A 107 -1.91 -10.57 -12.83
N PRO A 108 -3.19 -10.56 -13.27
CA PRO A 108 -3.58 -11.15 -14.57
C PRO A 108 -2.82 -10.59 -15.76
N THR A 109 -2.39 -9.35 -15.72
CA THR A 109 -1.55 -8.72 -16.76
C THR A 109 -0.06 -9.03 -16.60
N GLY A 110 0.33 -9.72 -15.52
CA GLY A 110 1.70 -10.14 -15.23
C GLY A 110 2.63 -9.05 -14.69
N TYR A 111 2.37 -7.79 -14.97
CA TYR A 111 3.20 -6.66 -14.54
C TYR A 111 2.34 -5.42 -14.31
N ASP A 112 1.75 -5.35 -13.14
CA ASP A 112 0.93 -4.22 -12.71
C ASP A 112 1.32 -3.83 -11.29
N GLY A 113 1.64 -2.58 -11.09
CA GLY A 113 2.01 -2.04 -9.79
C GLY A 113 1.32 -0.70 -9.50
N ARG A 114 0.26 -0.36 -10.26
CA ARG A 114 -0.48 0.88 -10.08
C ARG A 114 -1.70 0.68 -9.22
N GLY A 115 -1.76 1.42 -8.13
CA GLY A 115 -2.85 1.44 -7.17
C GLY A 115 -2.34 1.47 -5.74
N GLU A 116 -3.22 1.85 -4.84
CA GLU A 116 -2.95 1.98 -3.42
C GLU A 116 -2.91 0.62 -2.72
N LEU A 117 -2.15 0.57 -1.64
CA LEU A 117 -2.14 -0.50 -0.66
C LEU A 117 -2.57 0.09 0.67
N ASP A 118 -3.56 -0.51 1.33
CA ASP A 118 -4.05 -0.09 2.63
C ASP A 118 -4.10 -1.26 3.61
N PHE A 119 -3.89 -0.95 4.88
CA PHE A 119 -4.01 -1.88 6.00
C PHE A 119 -4.89 -1.29 7.09
N HIS A 120 -5.90 -2.04 7.50
CA HIS A 120 -6.70 -1.69 8.66
C HIS A 120 -7.03 -2.90 9.51
N ARG A 121 -6.75 -2.81 10.83
CA ARG A 121 -6.92 -3.89 11.82
C ARG A 121 -6.16 -5.17 11.47
N ASN A 122 -6.82 -6.10 10.79
CA ASN A 122 -6.27 -7.38 10.34
C ASN A 122 -6.53 -7.63 8.85
N LYS A 123 -6.86 -6.60 8.09
CA LYS A 123 -7.06 -6.68 6.64
C LYS A 123 -5.98 -5.89 5.92
N ILE A 124 -5.51 -6.43 4.82
CA ILE A 124 -4.65 -5.74 3.87
C ILE A 124 -5.28 -5.84 2.49
N GLY A 125 -5.28 -4.73 1.77
CA GLY A 125 -5.82 -4.65 0.41
C GLY A 125 -4.85 -3.95 -0.52
N CYS A 126 -4.89 -4.30 -1.81
CA CYS A 126 -4.12 -3.63 -2.84
C CYS A 126 -4.92 -3.57 -4.14
N ALA A 127 -5.03 -2.38 -4.70
CA ALA A 127 -5.66 -2.16 -5.99
C ALA A 127 -4.64 -2.37 -7.12
N PHE A 128 -5.10 -2.93 -8.24
CA PHE A 128 -4.29 -3.16 -9.44
C PHE A 128 -5.01 -2.64 -10.67
N ALA A 129 -4.64 -1.42 -11.06
CA ALA A 129 -5.36 -0.63 -12.05
C ALA A 129 -5.46 -1.30 -13.42
N PHE A 130 -4.36 -1.78 -13.96
CA PHE A 130 -4.35 -2.38 -15.31
C PHE A 130 -4.83 -3.83 -15.34
N SER A 131 -4.89 -4.46 -14.19
CA SER A 131 -5.41 -5.83 -14.06
C SER A 131 -6.90 -5.85 -13.74
N ASN A 132 -7.52 -4.70 -13.51
CA ASN A 132 -8.92 -4.58 -13.07
C ASN A 132 -9.26 -5.46 -11.86
N THR A 133 -8.32 -5.55 -10.92
CA THR A 133 -8.46 -6.41 -9.75
C THR A 133 -8.13 -5.67 -8.46
N VAL A 134 -8.76 -6.10 -7.38
CA VAL A 134 -8.38 -5.71 -6.02
C VAL A 134 -8.01 -6.99 -5.28
N PHE A 135 -6.81 -7.03 -4.76
CA PHE A 135 -6.37 -8.06 -3.82
C PHE A 135 -6.82 -7.69 -2.41
N VAL A 136 -7.28 -8.66 -1.65
CA VAL A 136 -7.55 -8.51 -0.23
C VAL A 136 -7.19 -9.78 0.52
N ALA A 137 -6.70 -9.64 1.75
CA ALA A 137 -6.30 -10.78 2.58
C ALA A 137 -6.39 -10.42 4.07
N ASP A 138 -6.27 -11.43 4.92
CA ASP A 138 -5.97 -11.24 6.34
C ASP A 138 -4.46 -10.96 6.50
N PHE A 139 -4.13 -10.03 7.40
CA PHE A 139 -2.75 -9.72 7.75
C PHE A 139 -2.56 -9.84 9.27
N ASP A 140 -1.66 -10.70 9.68
CA ASP A 140 -1.23 -10.80 11.09
C ASP A 140 -0.12 -9.79 11.33
N ALA A 141 -0.43 -8.66 11.99
CA ALA A 141 0.52 -7.60 12.28
C ALA A 141 1.60 -8.01 13.31
N ILE A 142 1.41 -9.08 14.09
CA ILE A 142 2.44 -9.60 15.01
C ILE A 142 3.46 -10.40 14.21
N ALA A 143 2.99 -11.38 13.43
CA ALA A 143 3.85 -12.24 12.62
C ALA A 143 4.29 -11.60 11.31
N GLY A 144 3.58 -10.59 10.82
CA GLY A 144 3.77 -9.97 9.51
C GLY A 144 3.48 -10.93 8.36
N THR A 145 2.43 -11.73 8.45
CA THR A 145 2.09 -12.76 7.46
C THR A 145 0.71 -12.52 6.85
N ILE A 146 0.56 -12.92 5.60
CA ILE A 146 -0.70 -12.88 4.85
C ILE A 146 -1.37 -14.25 4.90
N ALA A 147 -2.71 -14.25 5.09
CA ALA A 147 -3.55 -15.43 5.03
C ALA A 147 -4.86 -15.14 4.28
N ASN A 148 -5.54 -16.19 3.83
CA ASN A 148 -6.84 -16.12 3.16
C ASN A 148 -6.90 -15.10 2.00
N PRO A 149 -5.95 -15.13 1.05
CA PRO A 149 -5.92 -14.18 -0.06
C PRO A 149 -7.12 -14.39 -0.97
N THR A 150 -7.75 -13.29 -1.37
CA THR A 150 -8.87 -13.24 -2.31
C THR A 150 -8.60 -12.18 -3.36
N THR A 151 -8.97 -12.46 -4.60
CA THR A 151 -8.94 -11.47 -5.68
C THR A 151 -10.37 -11.12 -6.07
N ILE A 152 -10.70 -9.85 -5.98
CA ILE A 152 -11.95 -9.29 -6.46
C ILE A 152 -11.70 -8.80 -7.88
N SER A 153 -12.36 -9.41 -8.85
CA SER A 153 -12.27 -9.00 -10.25
C SER A 153 -13.67 -8.84 -10.83
N ASN A 154 -13.89 -7.78 -11.57
CA ASN A 154 -15.16 -7.56 -12.25
C ASN A 154 -14.95 -6.85 -13.57
N VAL A 155 -15.59 -7.38 -14.61
CA VAL A 155 -15.66 -6.74 -15.93
C VAL A 155 -16.31 -5.34 -15.90
N ALA A 156 -17.13 -5.05 -14.88
CA ALA A 156 -17.71 -3.72 -14.69
C ALA A 156 -16.69 -2.69 -14.15
N PHE A 157 -15.53 -3.13 -13.61
CA PHE A 157 -14.42 -2.23 -13.28
C PHE A 157 -13.69 -1.69 -14.51
N ASN A 158 -14.29 -1.75 -15.64
CA ASN A 158 -13.79 -1.52 -17.01
C ASN A 158 -12.73 -0.42 -17.16
N ASN A 159 -12.11 -0.01 -16.04
CA ASN A 159 -10.92 0.80 -15.88
C ASN A 159 -10.57 0.98 -14.40
N ALA A 160 -9.61 0.20 -13.96
CA ALA A 160 -8.59 0.64 -13.03
C ALA A 160 -9.04 0.96 -11.59
N PRO A 161 -9.33 -0.03 -10.72
CA PRO A 161 -9.36 0.24 -9.30
C PRO A 161 -8.01 0.83 -8.86
N TYR A 162 -8.05 1.95 -8.14
CA TYR A 162 -6.85 2.72 -7.81
C TYR A 162 -6.76 3.07 -6.33
N GLY A 163 -7.59 3.98 -5.82
CA GLY A 163 -7.66 4.31 -4.41
C GLY A 163 -8.39 3.21 -3.63
N LEU A 164 -7.89 2.88 -2.44
CA LEU A 164 -8.44 1.84 -1.61
C LEU A 164 -8.42 2.26 -0.14
N GLU A 165 -9.50 1.99 0.61
CA GLU A 165 -9.61 2.29 2.02
C GLU A 165 -10.57 1.30 2.71
N PHE A 166 -10.26 0.88 3.94
CA PHE A 166 -11.15 0.05 4.75
C PHE A 166 -12.08 0.90 5.62
N SER A 167 -13.27 0.36 5.94
CA SER A 167 -14.12 0.92 6.99
C SER A 167 -13.45 0.78 8.37
N SER A 168 -13.83 1.66 9.31
CA SER A 168 -13.23 1.70 10.66
C SER A 168 -13.34 0.38 11.43
N ASP A 169 -14.29 -0.49 11.09
CA ASP A 169 -14.46 -1.82 11.67
C ASP A 169 -13.88 -2.94 10.79
N ALA A 170 -13.30 -2.60 9.63
CA ALA A 170 -12.80 -3.52 8.61
C ALA A 170 -13.88 -4.50 8.07
N SER A 171 -15.17 -4.20 8.22
CA SER A 171 -16.26 -4.99 7.65
C SER A 171 -16.47 -4.72 6.16
N LYS A 172 -15.99 -3.59 5.68
CA LYS A 172 -16.13 -3.13 4.30
C LYS A 172 -14.82 -2.58 3.77
N MET A 173 -14.68 -2.59 2.46
CA MET A 173 -13.60 -1.95 1.73
C MET A 173 -14.21 -1.05 0.66
N TYR A 174 -13.64 0.13 0.49
CA TYR A 174 -14.00 1.08 -0.55
C TYR A 174 -12.85 1.21 -1.53
N PHE A 175 -13.16 1.32 -2.81
CA PHE A 175 -12.16 1.58 -3.83
C PHE A 175 -12.72 2.49 -4.92
N SER A 176 -11.90 3.42 -5.38
CA SER A 176 -12.20 4.31 -6.49
C SER A 176 -11.65 3.76 -7.81
N LEU A 177 -12.13 4.29 -8.93
CA LEU A 177 -11.61 3.96 -10.25
C LEU A 177 -10.80 5.12 -10.82
N TRP A 178 -9.61 4.84 -11.34
CA TRP A 178 -8.70 5.87 -11.86
C TRP A 178 -9.17 6.53 -13.16
N TYR A 179 -9.86 5.79 -14.03
CA TYR A 179 -10.30 6.31 -15.31
C TYR A 179 -11.79 6.03 -15.53
N SER A 180 -12.55 7.12 -15.58
CA SER A 180 -14.01 7.07 -15.56
C SER A 180 -14.69 7.36 -16.91
N GLY A 181 -13.98 7.26 -18.04
CA GLY A 181 -14.53 7.65 -19.35
C GLY A 181 -15.84 6.97 -19.75
N PHE A 182 -16.20 5.86 -19.11
CA PHE A 182 -17.44 5.10 -19.41
C PHE A 182 -17.95 4.27 -18.22
N VAL A 183 -17.58 4.59 -16.98
CA VAL A 183 -18.07 3.87 -15.80
C VAL A 183 -19.27 4.59 -15.19
N THR A 184 -20.20 3.80 -14.68
CA THR A 184 -21.44 4.30 -14.05
C THR A 184 -21.26 4.67 -12.59
N ASN A 185 -20.13 4.33 -11.97
CA ASN A 185 -19.92 4.57 -10.54
C ASN A 185 -18.50 5.08 -10.28
N ASP A 186 -18.37 6.03 -9.36
CA ASP A 186 -17.08 6.66 -8.99
C ASP A 186 -16.38 5.90 -7.86
N VAL A 187 -17.15 5.28 -6.95
CA VAL A 187 -16.66 4.52 -5.80
C VAL A 187 -17.44 3.21 -5.69
N TYR A 188 -16.74 2.16 -5.34
CA TYR A 188 -17.32 0.86 -5.02
C TYR A 188 -17.10 0.54 -3.54
N GLN A 189 -18.12 -0.05 -2.93
CA GLN A 189 -18.04 -0.66 -1.61
C GLN A 189 -18.09 -2.17 -1.77
N TYR A 190 -17.13 -2.88 -1.19
CA TYR A 190 -17.18 -4.34 -1.02
C TYR A 190 -17.52 -4.68 0.41
N ASP A 191 -18.51 -5.56 0.60
CA ASP A 191 -18.94 -6.05 1.90
C ASP A 191 -18.38 -7.47 2.12
N PHE A 192 -17.57 -7.65 3.16
CA PHE A 192 -16.91 -8.93 3.44
C PHE A 192 -17.86 -10.01 3.93
N ALA A 193 -18.97 -9.66 4.58
CA ALA A 193 -19.93 -10.64 5.09
C ALA A 193 -20.76 -11.27 3.96
N THR A 194 -21.15 -10.46 2.99
CA THR A 194 -21.97 -10.92 1.85
C THR A 194 -21.13 -11.28 0.63
N GLN A 195 -19.86 -10.85 0.60
CA GLN A 195 -18.97 -10.98 -0.54
C GLN A 195 -19.51 -10.34 -1.82
N THR A 196 -20.22 -9.22 -1.66
CA THR A 196 -20.81 -8.45 -2.75
C THR A 196 -20.26 -7.04 -2.78
N TYR A 197 -20.35 -6.40 -3.94
CA TYR A 197 -19.97 -4.99 -4.08
C TYR A 197 -21.16 -4.17 -4.60
N THR A 198 -21.20 -2.91 -4.19
CA THR A 198 -22.18 -1.90 -4.62
C THR A 198 -21.43 -0.68 -5.13
N GLY A 199 -21.83 -0.18 -6.28
CA GLY A 199 -21.27 1.04 -6.85
C GLY A 199 -22.08 2.27 -6.47
N TYR A 200 -21.39 3.38 -6.26
CA TYR A 200 -21.97 4.70 -5.92
C TYR A 200 -21.43 5.77 -6.87
N ASN A 201 -22.31 6.66 -7.30
CA ASN A 201 -21.96 7.84 -8.08
C ASN A 201 -21.84 9.07 -7.20
N ALA A 202 -20.92 9.95 -7.51
CA ALA A 202 -20.93 11.29 -6.94
C ALA A 202 -22.23 12.04 -7.35
N PRO A 203 -22.81 12.85 -6.46
CA PRO A 203 -23.96 13.69 -6.83
C PRO A 203 -23.61 14.57 -8.01
N GLY A 204 -24.31 14.40 -9.15
CA GLY A 204 -24.11 15.19 -10.37
C GLY A 204 -23.26 14.54 -11.46
N SER A 205 -22.75 13.33 -11.26
CA SER A 205 -22.17 12.52 -12.33
C SER A 205 -23.30 11.75 -13.05
N SER A 206 -23.86 12.33 -14.08
CA SER A 206 -24.83 11.70 -14.99
C SER A 206 -24.51 12.04 -16.43
#